data_458a0491ba8be56ab06b110e5a6c284e
#
_entry.id   458a0491ba8be56ab06b110e5a6c284e
#
_cell.length_a   1.000
_cell.length_b   1.000
_cell.length_c   1.000
_cell.angle_alpha   90.00
_cell.angle_beta   90.00
_cell.angle_gamma   90.00
#
_symmetry.space_group_name_H-M   'P 1'
#
loop_
_entity.id
_entity.type
_entity.pdbx_description
1 polymer ?
#
loop_
_entity_poly.entity_id
_entity_poly.type
_entity_poly.pdbx_seq_one_letter_code
_entity_poly.pdbx_strand_id
1 'polypeptide(L)'
;KPETLGPAIAEGATVFVATPGHIDRTALTQAAVQAAVAAKAGHIVVVSLPVVTVAKNTIFGDQFKSIEAAVKSSGIPFTLVRLPMFMDNVLGQPIKDMSSVFMPVVADQDMSSISVKDIGCGVANVLQTPEKYAGRTLNLAGVTTNFTATVAAYSKVLGRTINYTQVPPEAAKASMMGAGWPEWQVDGVLELMALVNEKDPSGLIPTADDNTFEVLGRPAESPEAFIET
;
A
#
# COMPACT_ATOMS: atom_id res chain seq x y z
N LYS A 1 -12.34 16.69 9.98
CA LYS A 1 -13.00 17.83 9.33
C LYS A 1 -11.90 18.76 8.82
N PRO A 2 -11.95 19.25 7.54
CA PRO A 2 -10.88 20.06 6.95
C PRO A 2 -10.50 21.29 7.78
N GLU A 3 -11.46 21.95 8.37
CA GLU A 3 -11.28 23.15 9.20
C GLU A 3 -10.48 22.91 10.49
N THR A 4 -10.35 21.66 10.93
CA THR A 4 -9.58 21.30 12.12
C THR A 4 -8.12 20.96 11.83
N LEU A 5 -7.75 20.80 10.56
CA LEU A 5 -6.40 20.37 10.16
C LEU A 5 -5.38 21.50 10.31
N GLY A 6 -5.71 22.73 9.86
CA GLY A 6 -4.80 23.87 9.93
C GLY A 6 -4.25 24.13 11.32
N PRO A 7 -5.09 24.26 12.36
CA PRO A 7 -4.63 24.48 13.73
C PRO A 7 -3.74 23.38 14.33
N ALA A 8 -3.77 22.18 13.74
CA ALA A 8 -2.97 21.03 14.20
C ALA A 8 -1.56 21.00 13.58
N ILE A 9 -1.29 21.83 12.58
CA ILE A 9 -0.02 21.85 11.84
C ILE A 9 0.78 23.09 12.25
N ALA A 10 1.93 22.88 12.86
CA ALA A 10 2.86 23.97 13.15
C ALA A 10 3.59 24.44 11.89
N GLU A 11 3.95 25.74 11.81
CA GLU A 11 4.81 26.27 10.76
C GLU A 11 6.16 25.52 10.75
N GLY A 12 6.64 25.12 9.58
CA GLY A 12 7.87 24.35 9.41
C GLY A 12 7.75 22.85 9.74
N ALA A 13 6.59 22.36 10.18
CA ALA A 13 6.41 20.95 10.53
C ALA A 13 6.55 20.03 9.31
N THR A 14 7.02 18.79 9.53
CA THR A 14 6.87 17.69 8.57
C THR A 14 5.52 17.01 8.80
N VAL A 15 4.69 16.96 7.76
CA VAL A 15 3.33 16.42 7.82
C VAL A 15 3.28 15.06 7.11
N PHE A 16 2.80 14.03 7.81
CA PHE A 16 2.54 12.72 7.21
C PHE A 16 1.05 12.55 6.92
N VAL A 17 0.71 12.15 5.70
CA VAL A 17 -0.67 11.94 5.26
C VAL A 17 -0.85 10.50 4.76
N ALA A 18 -1.66 9.73 5.48
CA ALA A 18 -2.12 8.41 5.10
C ALA A 18 -3.66 8.39 5.18
N THR A 19 -4.32 8.69 4.08
CA THR A 19 -5.78 8.74 4.03
C THR A 19 -6.35 7.33 3.92
N PRO A 20 -7.34 6.96 4.74
CA PRO A 20 -7.95 5.63 4.71
C PRO A 20 -8.65 5.35 3.37
N GLY A 21 -9.04 4.08 3.16
CA GLY A 21 -9.89 3.67 2.04
C GLY A 21 -11.25 4.36 2.12
N HIS A 22 -11.47 5.35 1.26
CA HIS A 22 -12.71 6.12 1.19
C HIS A 22 -13.00 6.56 -0.24
N ILE A 23 -14.28 6.64 -0.63
CA ILE A 23 -14.66 7.09 -1.96
C ILE A 23 -14.14 8.53 -2.22
N ASP A 24 -14.15 9.38 -1.21
CA ASP A 24 -13.67 10.75 -1.26
C ASP A 24 -12.19 10.89 -0.88
N ARG A 25 -11.39 9.80 -0.93
CA ARG A 25 -9.95 9.81 -0.54
C ARG A 25 -9.19 10.97 -1.18
N THR A 26 -9.42 11.20 -2.47
CA THR A 26 -8.78 12.30 -3.21
C THR A 26 -9.06 13.64 -2.56
N ALA A 27 -10.33 13.98 -2.32
CA ALA A 27 -10.73 15.25 -1.71
C ALA A 27 -10.20 15.40 -0.28
N LEU A 28 -10.23 14.32 0.50
CA LEU A 28 -9.71 14.30 1.88
C LEU A 28 -8.20 14.55 1.91
N THR A 29 -7.44 13.91 1.00
CA THR A 29 -5.99 14.11 0.92
C THR A 29 -5.66 15.53 0.41
N GLN A 30 -6.38 16.03 -0.59
CA GLN A 30 -6.20 17.39 -1.09
C GLN A 30 -6.47 18.43 -0.01
N ALA A 31 -7.49 18.23 0.83
CA ALA A 31 -7.76 19.11 1.96
C ALA A 31 -6.58 19.10 2.99
N ALA A 32 -5.97 17.94 3.24
CA ALA A 32 -4.79 17.85 4.11
C ALA A 32 -3.57 18.57 3.50
N VAL A 33 -3.36 18.43 2.19
CA VAL A 33 -2.29 19.15 1.46
C VAL A 33 -2.52 20.66 1.53
N GLN A 34 -3.73 21.12 1.29
CA GLN A 34 -4.07 22.55 1.38
C GLN A 34 -3.88 23.10 2.79
N ALA A 35 -4.25 22.34 3.82
CA ALA A 35 -4.01 22.72 5.20
C ALA A 35 -2.51 22.83 5.53
N ALA A 36 -1.69 21.91 5.01
CA ALA A 36 -0.24 21.96 5.15
C ALA A 36 0.36 23.20 4.46
N VAL A 37 -0.13 23.54 3.26
CA VAL A 37 0.27 24.77 2.53
C VAL A 37 -0.09 26.01 3.35
N ALA A 38 -1.32 26.10 3.82
CA ALA A 38 -1.79 27.26 4.59
C ALA A 38 -1.02 27.43 5.91
N ALA A 39 -0.63 26.34 6.55
CA ALA A 39 0.18 26.33 7.76
C ALA A 39 1.68 26.52 7.50
N LYS A 40 2.11 26.64 6.24
CA LYS A 40 3.52 26.72 5.84
C LYS A 40 4.37 25.56 6.39
N ALA A 41 3.86 24.34 6.22
CA ALA A 41 4.61 23.15 6.59
C ALA A 41 5.93 23.09 5.82
N GLY A 42 6.98 22.59 6.48
CA GLY A 42 8.32 22.49 5.90
C GLY A 42 8.47 21.31 4.92
N HIS A 43 7.68 20.25 5.12
CA HIS A 43 7.70 19.05 4.27
C HIS A 43 6.38 18.28 4.38
N ILE A 44 6.00 17.58 3.31
CA ILE A 44 4.85 16.69 3.33
C ILE A 44 5.22 15.29 2.82
N VAL A 45 4.88 14.26 3.57
CA VAL A 45 5.07 12.85 3.19
C VAL A 45 3.69 12.24 2.97
N VAL A 46 3.44 11.70 1.78
CA VAL A 46 2.11 11.19 1.41
C VAL A 46 2.20 9.77 0.90
N VAL A 47 1.33 8.90 1.43
CA VAL A 47 1.16 7.53 0.94
C VAL A 47 0.53 7.55 -0.45
N SER A 48 1.09 6.73 -1.34
CA SER A 48 0.60 6.47 -2.69
C SER A 48 0.66 4.97 -3.00
N LEU A 49 0.28 4.59 -4.22
CA LEU A 49 0.32 3.22 -4.71
C LEU A 49 1.11 3.13 -6.03
N PRO A 50 1.82 2.03 -6.29
CA PRO A 50 2.49 1.80 -7.57
C PRO A 50 1.55 1.82 -8.77
N VAL A 51 0.28 1.46 -8.59
CA VAL A 51 -0.75 1.42 -9.65
C VAL A 51 -0.92 2.75 -10.42
N VAL A 52 -0.44 3.86 -9.88
CA VAL A 52 -0.41 5.15 -10.60
C VAL A 52 0.43 5.12 -11.88
N THR A 53 1.35 4.16 -12.00
CA THR A 53 2.21 4.01 -13.19
C THR A 53 1.56 3.18 -14.29
N VAL A 54 0.45 2.52 -14.01
CA VAL A 54 -0.29 1.70 -14.97
C VAL A 54 -0.99 2.59 -15.99
N ALA A 55 -0.88 2.22 -17.27
CA ALA A 55 -1.53 2.95 -18.35
C ALA A 55 -3.07 2.82 -18.32
N LYS A 56 -3.56 1.67 -17.85
CA LYS A 56 -5.00 1.40 -17.71
C LYS A 56 -5.58 2.23 -16.56
N ASN A 57 -6.74 2.83 -16.77
CA ASN A 57 -7.48 3.49 -15.71
C ASN A 57 -8.01 2.47 -14.71
N THR A 58 -7.83 2.75 -13.44
CA THR A 58 -8.33 1.94 -12.32
C THR A 58 -8.86 2.86 -11.24
N ILE A 59 -9.82 2.39 -10.44
CA ILE A 59 -10.42 3.18 -9.36
C ILE A 59 -9.35 3.76 -8.43
N PHE A 60 -8.44 2.93 -7.95
CA PHE A 60 -7.37 3.41 -7.06
C PHE A 60 -6.28 4.17 -7.81
N GLY A 61 -5.96 3.76 -9.05
CA GLY A 61 -5.00 4.48 -9.88
C GLY A 61 -5.40 5.93 -10.10
N ASP A 62 -6.66 6.17 -10.45
CA ASP A 62 -7.16 7.53 -10.71
C ASP A 62 -7.21 8.38 -9.45
N GLN A 63 -7.60 7.79 -8.29
CA GLN A 63 -7.52 8.49 -7.01
C GLN A 63 -6.09 8.93 -6.70
N PHE A 64 -5.13 8.00 -6.77
CA PHE A 64 -3.74 8.30 -6.40
C PHE A 64 -2.98 9.13 -7.44
N LYS A 65 -3.28 9.03 -8.74
CA LYS A 65 -2.78 9.98 -9.76
C LYS A 65 -3.16 11.41 -9.41
N SER A 66 -4.42 11.63 -9.03
CA SER A 66 -4.92 12.94 -8.62
C SER A 66 -4.27 13.45 -7.32
N ILE A 67 -4.03 12.55 -6.36
CA ILE A 67 -3.34 12.86 -5.11
C ILE A 67 -1.89 13.24 -5.38
N GLU A 68 -1.14 12.44 -6.15
CA GLU A 68 0.25 12.76 -6.49
C GLU A 68 0.39 14.08 -7.22
N ALA A 69 -0.54 14.38 -8.15
CA ALA A 69 -0.55 15.65 -8.87
C ALA A 69 -0.75 16.84 -7.92
N ALA A 70 -1.69 16.75 -6.98
CA ALA A 70 -1.92 17.77 -5.97
C ALA A 70 -0.72 18.02 -5.05
N VAL A 71 -0.05 16.94 -4.62
CA VAL A 71 1.17 17.01 -3.80
C VAL A 71 2.31 17.70 -4.57
N LYS A 72 2.57 17.24 -5.80
CA LYS A 72 3.64 17.80 -6.66
C LYS A 72 3.44 19.28 -6.99
N SER A 73 2.19 19.73 -7.08
CA SER A 73 1.84 21.14 -7.37
C SER A 73 1.68 22.02 -6.13
N SER A 74 1.83 21.45 -4.93
CA SER A 74 1.57 22.17 -3.67
C SER A 74 2.57 23.29 -3.33
N GLY A 75 3.77 23.25 -3.93
CA GLY A 75 4.86 24.16 -3.61
C GLY A 75 5.61 23.85 -2.30
N ILE A 76 5.19 22.84 -1.53
CA ILE A 76 5.91 22.37 -0.34
C ILE A 76 6.91 21.27 -0.78
N PRO A 77 8.12 21.19 -0.19
CA PRO A 77 8.97 20.01 -0.32
C PRO A 77 8.19 18.74 0.05
N PHE A 78 8.24 17.71 -0.79
CA PHE A 78 7.42 16.52 -0.60
C PHE A 78 8.20 15.22 -0.76
N THR A 79 7.66 14.14 -0.20
CA THR A 79 8.04 12.76 -0.50
C THR A 79 6.76 11.94 -0.72
N LEU A 80 6.69 11.25 -1.84
CA LEU A 80 5.64 10.26 -2.10
C LEU A 80 6.17 8.88 -1.74
N VAL A 81 5.38 8.10 -0.99
CA VAL A 81 5.74 6.74 -0.59
C VAL A 81 4.73 5.78 -1.21
N ARG A 82 5.14 5.09 -2.27
CA ARG A 82 4.31 4.09 -2.94
C ARG A 82 4.45 2.75 -2.26
N LEU A 83 3.33 2.20 -1.84
CA LEU A 83 3.24 0.97 -1.07
C LEU A 83 2.53 -0.12 -1.90
N PRO A 84 3.10 -1.34 -1.97
CA PRO A 84 2.48 -2.47 -2.68
C PRO A 84 1.39 -3.12 -1.83
N MET A 85 1.15 -4.41 -2.02
CA MET A 85 0.25 -5.18 -1.16
C MET A 85 0.82 -5.27 0.26
N PHE A 86 -0.04 -5.07 1.27
CA PHE A 86 0.37 -5.25 2.66
C PHE A 86 0.28 -6.73 3.04
N MET A 87 1.33 -7.26 3.66
CA MET A 87 1.30 -8.61 4.24
C MET A 87 0.13 -8.76 5.21
N ASP A 88 -0.15 -7.72 5.99
CA ASP A 88 -1.24 -7.67 6.97
C ASP A 88 -2.62 -7.92 6.35
N ASN A 89 -2.85 -7.57 5.09
CA ASN A 89 -4.12 -7.81 4.41
C ASN A 89 -4.36 -9.28 4.05
N VAL A 90 -3.29 -10.02 3.80
CA VAL A 90 -3.35 -11.43 3.37
C VAL A 90 -2.99 -12.33 4.55
N LEU A 91 -1.96 -11.97 5.29
CA LEU A 91 -1.37 -12.76 6.35
C LEU A 91 -1.99 -12.42 7.73
N GLY A 92 -2.56 -11.24 7.90
CA GLY A 92 -3.28 -10.81 9.11
C GLY A 92 -4.70 -11.37 9.24
N GLN A 93 -5.19 -12.11 8.23
CA GLN A 93 -6.46 -12.81 8.37
C GLN A 93 -6.31 -13.94 9.40
N PRO A 94 -7.39 -14.44 10.03
CA PRO A 94 -7.31 -15.50 11.03
C PRO A 94 -6.92 -16.86 10.41
N ILE A 95 -5.85 -16.86 9.59
CA ILE A 95 -5.28 -18.06 8.96
C ILE A 95 -4.83 -19.06 10.01
N LYS A 96 -4.55 -18.59 11.24
CA LYS A 96 -4.28 -19.48 12.39
C LYS A 96 -5.42 -20.50 12.60
N ASP A 97 -6.65 -20.13 12.25
CA ASP A 97 -7.84 -20.99 12.40
C ASP A 97 -8.34 -21.59 11.07
N MET A 98 -7.79 -21.15 9.94
CA MET A 98 -8.19 -21.60 8.59
C MET A 98 -7.22 -22.63 8.04
N SER A 99 -7.74 -23.54 7.20
CA SER A 99 -6.94 -24.52 6.46
C SER A 99 -6.60 -24.08 5.02
N SER A 100 -7.14 -22.96 4.59
CA SER A 100 -6.99 -22.49 3.20
C SER A 100 -7.05 -20.97 3.07
N VAL A 101 -6.31 -20.46 2.11
CA VAL A 101 -6.36 -19.05 1.64
C VAL A 101 -7.10 -19.02 0.30
N PHE A 102 -8.05 -18.11 0.16
CA PHE A 102 -8.89 -17.97 -1.02
C PHE A 102 -8.68 -16.58 -1.64
N MET A 103 -8.14 -16.52 -2.86
CA MET A 103 -7.90 -15.26 -3.57
C MET A 103 -8.14 -15.43 -5.08
N PRO A 104 -8.56 -14.40 -5.81
CA PRO A 104 -8.74 -14.46 -7.26
C PRO A 104 -7.43 -14.13 -8.02
N VAL A 105 -6.30 -14.65 -7.54
CA VAL A 105 -4.96 -14.45 -8.12
C VAL A 105 -4.36 -15.80 -8.45
N VAL A 106 -3.60 -15.88 -9.54
CA VAL A 106 -2.84 -17.09 -9.90
C VAL A 106 -1.80 -17.38 -8.80
N ALA A 107 -1.75 -18.62 -8.32
CA ALA A 107 -0.95 -19.03 -7.15
C ALA A 107 0.54 -18.66 -7.27
N ASP A 108 1.14 -18.89 -8.44
CA ASP A 108 2.57 -18.68 -8.72
C ASP A 108 2.87 -17.29 -9.32
N GLN A 109 1.89 -16.39 -9.33
CA GLN A 109 2.12 -15.04 -9.81
C GLN A 109 2.83 -14.22 -8.75
N ASP A 110 4.05 -13.78 -9.07
CA ASP A 110 4.85 -12.94 -8.18
C ASP A 110 4.24 -11.56 -8.00
N MET A 111 4.32 -11.05 -6.79
CA MET A 111 3.90 -9.72 -6.40
C MET A 111 4.81 -9.15 -5.31
N SER A 112 4.85 -7.83 -5.21
CA SER A 112 5.49 -7.12 -4.10
C SER A 112 4.61 -7.13 -2.87
N SER A 113 5.19 -7.36 -1.70
CA SER A 113 4.49 -7.34 -0.41
C SER A 113 5.39 -6.78 0.69
N ILE A 114 4.80 -5.99 1.60
CA ILE A 114 5.52 -5.34 2.71
C ILE A 114 4.67 -5.38 3.97
N SER A 115 5.29 -5.55 5.15
CA SER A 115 4.57 -5.47 6.42
C SER A 115 4.28 -4.02 6.83
N VAL A 116 3.16 -3.79 7.52
CA VAL A 116 2.83 -2.46 8.09
C VAL A 116 3.92 -1.99 9.05
N LYS A 117 4.59 -2.91 9.75
CA LYS A 117 5.74 -2.60 10.61
C LYS A 117 6.90 -2.01 9.81
N ASP A 118 7.27 -2.61 8.68
CA ASP A 118 8.33 -2.07 7.80
C ASP A 118 7.93 -0.74 7.16
N ILE A 119 6.67 -0.60 6.75
CA ILE A 119 6.14 0.68 6.29
C ILE A 119 6.33 1.75 7.38
N GLY A 120 5.94 1.44 8.62
CA GLY A 120 6.07 2.35 9.75
C GLY A 120 7.51 2.75 10.03
N CYS A 121 8.44 1.79 10.02
CA CYS A 121 9.87 2.05 10.17
C CYS A 121 10.41 2.94 9.02
N GLY A 122 10.06 2.60 7.79
CA GLY A 122 10.50 3.36 6.61
C GLY A 122 9.97 4.79 6.62
N VAL A 123 8.69 4.98 6.89
CA VAL A 123 8.09 6.32 7.01
C VAL A 123 8.73 7.10 8.15
N ALA A 124 8.99 6.48 9.30
CA ALA A 124 9.67 7.14 10.42
C ALA A 124 11.06 7.64 10.03
N ASN A 125 11.84 6.85 9.27
CA ASN A 125 13.15 7.26 8.79
C ASN A 125 13.05 8.45 7.79
N VAL A 126 12.05 8.45 6.91
CA VAL A 126 11.77 9.58 6.01
C VAL A 126 11.41 10.83 6.79
N LEU A 127 10.58 10.71 7.84
CA LEU A 127 10.16 11.84 8.66
C LEU A 127 11.30 12.44 9.51
N GLN A 128 12.31 11.64 9.86
CA GLN A 128 13.48 12.10 10.63
C GLN A 128 14.49 12.88 9.76
N THR A 129 14.54 12.59 8.45
CA THR A 129 15.49 13.22 7.52
C THR A 129 14.76 13.61 6.21
N PRO A 130 13.71 14.45 6.28
CA PRO A 130 12.84 14.74 5.15
C PRO A 130 13.58 15.42 4.00
N GLU A 131 14.61 16.20 4.25
CA GLU A 131 15.44 16.88 3.26
C GLU A 131 16.18 15.89 2.34
N LYS A 132 16.58 14.72 2.85
CA LYS A 132 17.20 13.65 2.06
C LYS A 132 16.27 13.11 0.96
N TYR A 133 14.98 13.16 1.20
CA TYR A 133 13.97 12.58 0.34
C TYR A 133 13.09 13.62 -0.36
N ALA A 134 13.44 14.90 -0.27
CA ALA A 134 12.67 16.00 -0.85
C ALA A 134 12.58 15.87 -2.38
N GLY A 135 11.35 15.99 -2.91
CA GLY A 135 11.04 15.87 -4.34
C GLY A 135 11.05 14.42 -4.86
N ARG A 136 11.25 13.43 -4.00
CA ARG A 136 11.35 12.02 -4.41
C ARG A 136 10.02 11.28 -4.30
N THR A 137 9.89 10.29 -5.17
CA THR A 137 8.91 9.20 -5.04
C THR A 137 9.68 7.94 -4.66
N LEU A 138 9.34 7.35 -3.53
CA LEU A 138 9.96 6.15 -3.00
C LEU A 138 9.03 4.96 -3.21
N ASN A 139 9.51 3.92 -3.89
CA ASN A 139 8.80 2.65 -4.04
C ASN A 139 9.30 1.70 -2.94
N LEU A 140 8.50 1.43 -1.92
CA LEU A 140 8.84 0.45 -0.88
C LEU A 140 8.26 -0.91 -1.27
N ALA A 141 8.93 -1.60 -2.18
CA ALA A 141 8.46 -2.86 -2.76
C ALA A 141 8.42 -4.02 -1.75
N GLY A 142 9.23 -3.94 -0.68
CA GLY A 142 9.29 -4.98 0.34
C GLY A 142 9.98 -6.25 -0.15
N VAL A 143 9.24 -7.34 -0.21
CA VAL A 143 9.72 -8.63 -0.74
C VAL A 143 8.88 -9.07 -1.92
N THR A 144 9.51 -9.79 -2.86
CA THR A 144 8.79 -10.51 -3.91
C THR A 144 8.31 -11.83 -3.35
N THR A 145 7.02 -12.11 -3.46
CA THR A 145 6.40 -13.36 -3.03
C THR A 145 5.21 -13.71 -3.94
N ASN A 146 4.67 -14.92 -3.77
CA ASN A 146 3.45 -15.37 -4.42
C ASN A 146 2.64 -16.23 -3.42
N PHE A 147 1.42 -16.61 -3.79
CA PHE A 147 0.56 -17.36 -2.86
C PHE A 147 1.06 -18.77 -2.58
N THR A 148 1.75 -19.42 -3.53
CA THR A 148 2.40 -20.73 -3.29
C THR A 148 3.45 -20.61 -2.19
N ALA A 149 4.35 -19.63 -2.27
CA ALA A 149 5.36 -19.39 -1.25
C ALA A 149 4.73 -18.97 0.09
N THR A 150 3.70 -18.13 0.03
CA THR A 150 2.98 -17.66 1.21
C THR A 150 2.34 -18.80 2.01
N VAL A 151 1.58 -19.71 1.37
CA VAL A 151 0.97 -20.85 2.10
C VAL A 151 2.00 -21.87 2.55
N ALA A 152 3.14 -22.00 1.85
CA ALA A 152 4.26 -22.82 2.30
C ALA A 152 4.87 -22.25 3.59
N ALA A 153 5.10 -20.94 3.67
CA ALA A 153 5.58 -20.27 4.88
C ALA A 153 4.63 -20.49 6.07
N TYR A 154 3.31 -20.29 5.85
CA TYR A 154 2.30 -20.60 6.86
C TYR A 154 2.32 -22.04 7.32
N SER A 155 2.35 -22.97 6.37
CA SER A 155 2.35 -24.41 6.70
C SER A 155 3.54 -24.76 7.56
N LYS A 156 4.71 -24.20 7.26
CA LYS A 156 5.96 -24.38 8.01
C LYS A 156 5.84 -23.82 9.43
N VAL A 157 5.41 -22.57 9.58
CA VAL A 157 5.36 -21.91 10.89
C VAL A 157 4.26 -22.52 11.77
N LEU A 158 3.09 -22.83 11.20
CA LEU A 158 1.96 -23.39 11.95
C LEU A 158 2.04 -24.90 12.18
N GLY A 159 3.02 -25.60 11.58
CA GLY A 159 3.18 -27.04 11.71
C GLY A 159 2.02 -27.87 11.12
N ARG A 160 1.26 -27.31 10.18
CA ARG A 160 0.14 -27.99 9.52
C ARG A 160 -0.04 -27.47 8.09
N THR A 161 -0.67 -28.27 7.24
CA THR A 161 -0.90 -27.88 5.84
C THR A 161 -1.91 -26.73 5.75
N ILE A 162 -1.51 -25.65 5.08
CA ILE A 162 -2.38 -24.56 4.61
C ILE A 162 -2.42 -24.65 3.09
N ASN A 163 -3.62 -24.65 2.54
CA ASN A 163 -3.82 -24.74 1.09
C ASN A 163 -4.08 -23.35 0.50
N TYR A 164 -3.82 -23.23 -0.79
CA TYR A 164 -4.26 -22.10 -1.58
C TYR A 164 -5.36 -22.55 -2.54
N THR A 165 -6.42 -21.76 -2.66
CA THR A 165 -7.50 -21.99 -3.61
C THR A 165 -7.74 -20.71 -4.41
N GLN A 166 -7.40 -20.75 -5.68
CA GLN A 166 -7.80 -19.66 -6.58
C GLN A 166 -9.31 -19.72 -6.78
N VAL A 167 -9.97 -18.60 -6.53
CA VAL A 167 -11.43 -18.45 -6.72
C VAL A 167 -11.72 -17.54 -7.92
N PRO A 168 -12.88 -17.70 -8.58
CA PRO A 168 -13.32 -16.74 -9.59
C PRO A 168 -13.49 -15.33 -8.96
N PRO A 169 -13.24 -14.25 -9.75
CA PRO A 169 -13.42 -12.87 -9.24
C PRO A 169 -14.80 -12.61 -8.68
N GLU A 170 -15.85 -13.19 -9.25
CA GLU A 170 -17.24 -13.05 -8.81
C GLU A 170 -17.46 -13.65 -7.41
N ALA A 171 -16.80 -14.76 -7.11
CA ALA A 171 -16.88 -15.38 -5.79
C ALA A 171 -16.14 -14.53 -4.74
N ALA A 172 -14.98 -13.97 -5.11
CA ALA A 172 -14.27 -13.02 -4.26
C ALA A 172 -15.09 -11.74 -4.02
N LYS A 173 -15.74 -11.19 -5.06
CA LYS A 173 -16.64 -10.05 -4.96
C LYS A 173 -17.78 -10.34 -3.98
N ALA A 174 -18.46 -11.45 -4.16
CA ALA A 174 -19.57 -11.84 -3.28
C ALA A 174 -19.13 -11.98 -1.81
N SER A 175 -17.96 -12.56 -1.57
CA SER A 175 -17.39 -12.72 -0.22
C SER A 175 -17.10 -11.38 0.44
N MET A 176 -16.40 -10.47 -0.26
CA MET A 176 -16.06 -9.14 0.27
C MET A 176 -17.32 -8.29 0.51
N MET A 177 -18.29 -8.31 -0.42
CA MET A 177 -19.58 -7.64 -0.23
C MET A 177 -20.34 -8.22 0.96
N GLY A 178 -20.35 -9.53 1.12
CA GLY A 178 -20.94 -10.22 2.28
C GLY A 178 -20.27 -9.85 3.61
N ALA A 179 -19.00 -9.50 3.60
CA ALA A 179 -18.26 -8.97 4.75
C ALA A 179 -18.49 -7.46 4.99
N GLY A 180 -19.37 -6.82 4.21
CA GLY A 180 -19.75 -5.41 4.38
C GLY A 180 -18.84 -4.39 3.71
N TRP A 181 -17.97 -4.82 2.81
CA TRP A 181 -17.14 -3.88 2.06
C TRP A 181 -17.99 -3.12 1.02
N PRO A 182 -17.78 -1.81 0.84
CA PRO A 182 -18.49 -1.05 -0.18
C PRO A 182 -18.06 -1.47 -1.59
N GLU A 183 -19.01 -1.54 -2.51
CA GLU A 183 -18.78 -2.07 -3.86
C GLU A 183 -17.63 -1.41 -4.61
N TRP A 184 -17.53 -0.08 -4.57
CA TRP A 184 -16.43 0.65 -5.22
C TRP A 184 -15.03 0.20 -4.73
N GLN A 185 -14.92 -0.17 -3.45
CA GLN A 185 -13.65 -0.64 -2.87
C GLN A 185 -13.36 -2.07 -3.31
N VAL A 186 -14.39 -2.91 -3.35
CA VAL A 186 -14.28 -4.28 -3.84
C VAL A 186 -13.87 -4.28 -5.31
N ASP A 187 -14.50 -3.47 -6.14
CA ASP A 187 -14.16 -3.36 -7.56
C ASP A 187 -12.72 -2.86 -7.73
N GLY A 188 -12.29 -1.84 -6.98
CA GLY A 188 -10.90 -1.37 -7.00
C GLY A 188 -9.88 -2.43 -6.58
N VAL A 189 -10.19 -3.25 -5.59
CA VAL A 189 -9.31 -4.38 -5.18
C VAL A 189 -9.25 -5.44 -6.28
N LEU A 190 -10.37 -5.79 -6.88
CA LEU A 190 -10.41 -6.78 -7.97
C LEU A 190 -9.67 -6.29 -9.22
N GLU A 191 -9.73 -5.00 -9.54
CA GLU A 191 -8.91 -4.41 -10.60
C GLU A 191 -7.41 -4.59 -10.33
N LEU A 192 -6.94 -4.37 -9.09
CA LEU A 192 -5.54 -4.60 -8.73
C LEU A 192 -5.15 -6.08 -8.88
N MET A 193 -6.02 -7.00 -8.45
CA MET A 193 -5.77 -8.44 -8.57
C MET A 193 -5.75 -8.90 -10.04
N ALA A 194 -6.59 -8.30 -10.89
CA ALA A 194 -6.57 -8.56 -12.33
C ALA A 194 -5.25 -8.11 -12.96
N LEU A 195 -4.72 -6.95 -12.59
CA LEU A 195 -3.41 -6.46 -13.06
C LEU A 195 -2.27 -7.42 -12.68
N VAL A 196 -2.31 -7.99 -11.46
CA VAL A 196 -1.34 -9.02 -11.05
C VAL A 196 -1.43 -10.23 -11.96
N ASN A 197 -2.64 -10.73 -12.26
CA ASN A 197 -2.86 -11.89 -13.14
C ASN A 197 -2.45 -11.63 -14.59
N GLU A 198 -2.60 -10.40 -15.09
CA GLU A 198 -2.20 -9.98 -16.43
C GLU A 198 -0.67 -9.88 -16.59
N LYS A 199 0.10 -10.12 -15.51
CA LYS A 199 1.56 -9.93 -15.48
C LYS A 199 1.98 -8.53 -15.90
N ASP A 200 1.10 -7.55 -15.64
CA ASP A 200 1.42 -6.17 -15.94
C ASP A 200 2.53 -5.69 -14.99
N PRO A 201 3.75 -5.44 -15.49
CA PRO A 201 4.89 -5.05 -14.65
C PRO A 201 4.70 -3.68 -13.98
N SER A 202 3.64 -2.99 -14.34
CA SER A 202 3.44 -1.59 -13.99
C SER A 202 2.81 -1.39 -12.62
N GLY A 203 3.35 -1.92 -11.56
CA GLY A 203 2.97 -1.33 -10.31
C GLY A 203 2.73 -2.23 -9.10
N LEU A 204 2.54 -3.52 -9.28
CA LEU A 204 2.39 -4.47 -8.17
C LEU A 204 3.50 -5.52 -8.17
N ILE A 205 4.36 -5.48 -9.18
CA ILE A 205 5.54 -6.34 -9.34
C ILE A 205 6.78 -5.49 -9.03
N PRO A 206 7.83 -6.05 -8.42
CA PRO A 206 9.05 -5.31 -8.07
C PRO A 206 9.63 -4.63 -9.30
N THR A 207 9.80 -3.33 -9.23
CA THR A 207 10.51 -2.57 -10.25
C THR A 207 11.98 -2.41 -9.85
N ALA A 208 12.85 -2.11 -10.82
CA ALA A 208 14.26 -1.82 -10.56
C ALA A 208 14.49 -0.63 -9.59
N ASP A 209 13.45 0.15 -9.33
CA ASP A 209 13.47 1.35 -8.49
C ASP A 209 13.02 1.08 -7.04
N ASP A 210 13.26 -0.13 -6.51
CA ASP A 210 12.94 -0.44 -5.11
C ASP A 210 13.84 0.33 -4.14
N ASN A 211 13.22 1.15 -3.30
CA ASN A 211 13.90 1.93 -2.28
C ASN A 211 13.82 1.31 -0.88
N THR A 212 13.29 0.10 -0.73
CA THR A 212 13.04 -0.52 0.58
C THR A 212 14.31 -0.58 1.43
N PHE A 213 15.39 -1.13 0.88
CA PHE A 213 16.66 -1.24 1.62
C PHE A 213 17.25 0.13 1.97
N GLU A 214 17.22 1.10 1.03
CA GLU A 214 17.71 2.46 1.27
C GLU A 214 16.99 3.12 2.45
N VAL A 215 15.66 2.94 2.50
CA VAL A 215 14.81 3.61 3.48
C VAL A 215 14.82 2.90 4.83
N LEU A 216 14.83 1.56 4.85
CA LEU A 216 14.87 0.77 6.07
C LEU A 216 16.26 0.65 6.70
N GLY A 217 17.33 0.73 5.90
CA GLY A 217 18.70 0.41 6.32
C GLY A 217 18.93 -1.09 6.55
N ARG A 218 17.97 -1.95 6.20
CA ARG A 218 17.99 -3.40 6.31
C ARG A 218 17.07 -4.03 5.27
N PRO A 219 17.18 -5.35 5.02
CA PRO A 219 16.16 -6.06 4.24
C PRO A 219 14.77 -5.94 4.86
N ALA A 220 13.72 -6.00 4.03
CA ALA A 220 12.35 -6.09 4.49
C ALA A 220 12.10 -7.42 5.24
N GLU A 221 11.10 -7.42 6.10
CA GLU A 221 10.64 -8.61 6.82
C GLU A 221 10.16 -9.69 5.83
N SER A 222 10.61 -10.94 6.03
CA SER A 222 10.13 -12.06 5.21
C SER A 222 8.72 -12.50 5.63
N PRO A 223 7.98 -13.22 4.76
CA PRO A 223 6.69 -13.79 5.13
C PRO A 223 6.76 -14.69 6.38
N GLU A 224 7.83 -15.51 6.51
CA GLU A 224 8.02 -16.37 7.68
C GLU A 224 8.19 -15.53 8.95
N ALA A 225 9.06 -14.54 8.93
CA ALA A 225 9.29 -13.66 10.08
C ALA A 225 8.01 -12.90 10.49
N PHE A 226 7.21 -12.49 9.51
CA PHE A 226 5.92 -11.85 9.74
C PHE A 226 4.90 -12.79 10.42
N ILE A 227 4.86 -14.07 10.04
CA ILE A 227 3.91 -15.05 10.58
C ILE A 227 4.28 -15.45 12.02
N GLU A 228 5.58 -15.41 12.38
CA GLU A 228 6.09 -15.74 13.71
C GLU A 228 5.76 -14.66 14.76
N THR A 229 5.41 -13.43 14.35
CA THR A 229 5.04 -12.31 15.24
C THR A 229 3.54 -12.27 15.52
#